data_afa340d30771dd8472bbf69bd1f83a83
#
_entry.id   afa340d30771dd8472bbf69bd1f83a83
#
_cell.length_a   1.000
_cell.length_b   1.000
_cell.length_c   1.000
_cell.angle_alpha   90.00
_cell.angle_beta   90.00
_cell.angle_gamma   90.00
#
_symmetry.space_group_name_H-M   'P 1'
#
loop_
_entity.id
_entity.type
_entity.pdbx_description
1 polymer ?
#
loop_
_entity_poly.entity_id
_entity_poly.type
_entity_poly.pdbx_seq_one_letter_code
_entity_poly.pdbx_strand_id
1 'polypeptide(L)'
;MSTLKKYIDYLKANVGTTWTDHAKFAAVLAKVMKPETIVDLGVHKGYSTFAFGFYNAGTVYGVDHFMGDEQTGYYDTYQDVKDRNQYVKENFGVNNVEFIMSDFNTLAKKWDKPIDILHIDGLHTYEAVKNDFETWQPLCKENSVILFHDIYSYWNTVGQFFSEIDGHKYVRPQSHGLGVFSKNEQILKSVWDLDMNIVKHLP
;
A
#
# COMPACT_ATOMS: atom_id res chain seq x y z
N MET A 1 8.55 -23.36 -8.50
CA MET A 1 7.70 -22.27 -7.97
C MET A 1 8.61 -21.09 -7.67
N SER A 2 8.30 -19.88 -8.14
CA SER A 2 9.17 -18.70 -7.90
C SER A 2 9.16 -18.31 -6.41
N THR A 3 10.25 -17.68 -5.94
CA THR A 3 10.36 -17.21 -4.54
C THR A 3 9.23 -16.23 -4.18
N LEU A 4 8.87 -15.33 -5.11
CA LEU A 4 7.74 -14.42 -4.94
C LEU A 4 6.42 -15.17 -4.73
N LYS A 5 6.15 -16.24 -5.52
CA LYS A 5 4.93 -17.02 -5.34
C LYS A 5 4.88 -17.67 -3.96
N LYS A 6 5.98 -18.27 -3.49
CA LYS A 6 6.05 -18.86 -2.14
C LYS A 6 5.77 -17.81 -1.05
N TYR A 7 6.30 -16.62 -1.22
CA TYR A 7 6.08 -15.51 -0.30
C TYR A 7 4.62 -15.05 -0.26
N ILE A 8 4.02 -14.83 -1.43
CA ILE A 8 2.60 -14.45 -1.54
C ILE A 8 1.71 -15.55 -0.96
N ASP A 9 2.00 -16.82 -1.26
CA ASP A 9 1.24 -17.94 -0.69
C ASP A 9 1.35 -17.97 0.84
N TYR A 10 2.53 -17.69 1.40
CA TYR A 10 2.71 -17.54 2.85
C TYR A 10 1.86 -16.39 3.42
N LEU A 11 1.90 -15.21 2.80
CA LEU A 11 1.10 -14.06 3.24
C LEU A 11 -0.40 -14.39 3.19
N LYS A 12 -0.89 -14.98 2.11
CA LYS A 12 -2.30 -15.41 1.97
C LYS A 12 -2.74 -16.38 3.06
N ALA A 13 -1.89 -17.30 3.44
CA ALA A 13 -2.20 -18.31 4.45
C ALA A 13 -2.15 -17.77 5.89
N ASN A 14 -1.37 -16.73 6.16
CA ASN A 14 -1.04 -16.28 7.52
C ASN A 14 -1.50 -14.85 7.83
N VAL A 15 -1.91 -14.07 6.82
CA VAL A 15 -2.40 -12.71 6.99
C VAL A 15 -3.81 -12.62 6.41
N GLY A 16 -4.82 -12.64 7.27
CA GLY A 16 -6.22 -12.45 6.82
C GLY A 16 -6.41 -11.04 6.27
N THR A 17 -6.80 -10.93 4.98
CA THR A 17 -6.96 -9.65 4.30
C THR A 17 -7.81 -9.80 3.04
N THR A 18 -8.40 -8.70 2.61
CA THR A 18 -9.07 -8.56 1.31
C THR A 18 -8.11 -8.12 0.18
N TRP A 19 -6.87 -7.80 0.50
CA TRP A 19 -5.85 -7.22 -0.39
C TRP A 19 -5.12 -8.23 -1.31
N THR A 20 -5.52 -9.50 -1.30
CA THR A 20 -4.74 -10.65 -1.78
C THR A 20 -4.29 -10.58 -3.24
N ASP A 21 -5.10 -10.02 -4.15
CA ASP A 21 -4.78 -10.00 -5.59
C ASP A 21 -3.88 -8.83 -5.99
N HIS A 22 -3.60 -7.91 -5.06
CA HIS A 22 -2.71 -6.78 -5.31
C HIS A 22 -1.24 -7.07 -4.93
N ALA A 23 -0.96 -8.13 -4.15
CA ALA A 23 0.38 -8.41 -3.64
C ALA A 23 1.45 -8.54 -4.74
N LYS A 24 1.13 -9.24 -5.83
CA LYS A 24 2.07 -9.38 -6.97
C LYS A 24 2.33 -8.03 -7.63
N PHE A 25 1.29 -7.22 -7.81
CA PHE A 25 1.41 -5.88 -8.36
C PHE A 25 2.29 -5.00 -7.47
N ALA A 26 2.03 -4.91 -6.16
CA ALA A 26 2.81 -4.12 -5.22
C ALA A 26 4.30 -4.49 -5.21
N ALA A 27 4.60 -5.80 -5.13
CA ALA A 27 5.97 -6.30 -5.15
C ALA A 27 6.70 -5.93 -6.46
N VAL A 28 6.03 -6.11 -7.61
CA VAL A 28 6.64 -5.84 -8.92
C VAL A 28 6.74 -4.33 -9.17
N LEU A 29 5.76 -3.53 -8.73
CA LEU A 29 5.81 -2.08 -8.78
C LEU A 29 7.04 -1.55 -8.03
N ALA A 30 7.25 -1.97 -6.79
CA ALA A 30 8.41 -1.60 -5.99
C ALA A 30 9.72 -2.03 -6.69
N LYS A 31 9.78 -3.25 -7.23
CA LYS A 31 10.96 -3.73 -7.98
C LYS A 31 11.31 -2.86 -9.17
N VAL A 32 10.32 -2.41 -9.94
CA VAL A 32 10.51 -1.67 -11.20
C VAL A 32 10.79 -0.20 -10.93
N MET A 33 10.04 0.42 -10.03
CA MET A 33 10.23 1.82 -9.67
C MET A 33 11.53 2.06 -8.89
N LYS A 34 12.01 1.07 -8.14
CA LYS A 34 13.18 1.18 -7.25
C LYS A 34 13.05 2.39 -6.32
N PRO A 35 11.95 2.49 -5.57
CA PRO A 35 11.72 3.61 -4.68
C PRO A 35 12.78 3.65 -3.58
N GLU A 36 13.06 4.83 -3.04
CA GLU A 36 13.81 4.99 -1.79
C GLU A 36 12.84 4.86 -0.59
N THR A 37 11.64 5.42 -0.73
CA THR A 37 10.65 5.52 0.34
C THR A 37 9.27 5.07 -0.16
N ILE A 38 8.71 4.08 0.52
CA ILE A 38 7.32 3.65 0.39
C ILE A 38 6.63 3.91 1.73
N VAL A 39 5.46 4.55 1.70
CA VAL A 39 4.61 4.75 2.89
C VAL A 39 3.29 4.03 2.68
N ASP A 40 2.92 3.22 3.66
CA ASP A 40 1.68 2.44 3.72
C ASP A 40 0.86 2.91 4.92
N LEU A 41 -0.20 3.67 4.66
CA LEU A 41 -1.12 4.20 5.67
C LEU A 41 -2.27 3.22 5.86
N GLY A 42 -2.40 2.64 7.07
CA GLY A 42 -3.36 1.60 7.36
C GLY A 42 -2.76 0.20 7.19
N VAL A 43 -1.98 -0.20 8.17
CA VAL A 43 -1.24 -1.49 8.15
C VAL A 43 -2.13 -2.67 8.48
N HIS A 44 -3.04 -2.50 9.44
CA HIS A 44 -3.86 -3.58 10.01
C HIS A 44 -3.00 -4.80 10.41
N LYS A 45 -2.98 -5.86 9.57
CA LYS A 45 -2.17 -7.07 9.80
C LYS A 45 -0.89 -7.12 8.95
N GLY A 46 -0.58 -6.07 8.18
CA GLY A 46 0.67 -5.88 7.46
C GLY A 46 0.73 -6.47 6.05
N TYR A 47 -0.36 -6.94 5.46
CA TYR A 47 -0.31 -7.64 4.18
C TYR A 47 0.27 -6.77 3.04
N SER A 48 -0.25 -5.56 2.85
CA SER A 48 0.21 -4.58 1.86
C SER A 48 1.66 -4.19 2.10
N THR A 49 1.99 -3.83 3.34
CA THR A 49 3.35 -3.45 3.78
C THR A 49 4.38 -4.53 3.43
N PHE A 50 4.07 -5.79 3.75
CA PHE A 50 4.95 -6.91 3.42
C PHE A 50 5.03 -7.15 1.91
N ALA A 51 3.92 -6.99 1.17
CA ALA A 51 3.93 -7.16 -0.28
C ALA A 51 4.86 -6.16 -0.97
N PHE A 52 4.86 -4.89 -0.58
CA PHE A 52 5.81 -3.88 -1.05
C PHE A 52 7.26 -4.22 -0.70
N GLY A 53 7.51 -4.81 0.47
CA GLY A 53 8.86 -5.11 0.97
C GLY A 53 9.59 -6.23 0.24
N PHE A 54 8.91 -7.10 -0.51
CA PHE A 54 9.48 -8.38 -0.99
C PHE A 54 10.82 -8.28 -1.71
N TYR A 55 11.02 -7.27 -2.55
CA TYR A 55 12.28 -7.15 -3.32
C TYR A 55 13.34 -6.29 -2.63
N ASN A 56 13.13 -5.85 -1.40
CA ASN A 56 14.03 -4.93 -0.67
C ASN A 56 14.39 -3.67 -1.48
N ALA A 57 13.43 -3.16 -2.25
CA ALA A 57 13.59 -1.94 -3.03
C ALA A 57 13.12 -0.75 -2.19
N GLY A 58 14.08 -0.04 -1.58
CA GLY A 58 13.81 1.05 -0.64
C GLY A 58 13.28 0.58 0.72
N THR A 59 12.93 1.52 1.60
CA THR A 59 12.30 1.25 2.90
C THR A 59 10.80 1.39 2.80
N VAL A 60 10.07 0.42 3.35
CA VAL A 60 8.62 0.43 3.47
C VAL A 60 8.24 0.81 4.90
N TYR A 61 7.62 1.95 5.07
CA TYR A 61 7.11 2.43 6.36
C TYR A 61 5.62 2.14 6.47
N GLY A 62 5.26 1.14 7.26
CA GLY A 62 3.88 0.84 7.61
C GLY A 62 3.45 1.70 8.79
N VAL A 63 2.48 2.58 8.58
CA VAL A 63 2.01 3.54 9.60
C VAL A 63 0.59 3.16 10.02
N ASP A 64 0.40 2.98 11.32
CA ASP A 64 -0.90 2.64 11.92
C ASP A 64 -0.88 2.97 13.41
N HIS A 65 -2.02 3.13 14.04
CA HIS A 65 -2.12 3.13 15.49
C HIS A 65 -2.23 1.71 16.08
N PHE A 66 -2.47 0.70 15.23
CA PHE A 66 -2.52 -0.74 15.54
C PHE A 66 -3.61 -1.18 16.54
N MET A 67 -4.61 -0.36 16.75
CA MET A 67 -5.69 -0.64 17.72
C MET A 67 -7.01 -1.02 17.05
N GLY A 68 -7.02 -1.10 15.70
CA GLY A 68 -8.23 -1.30 14.94
C GLY A 68 -9.20 -0.10 15.04
N ASP A 69 -10.35 -0.22 14.41
CA ASP A 69 -11.37 0.83 14.34
C ASP A 69 -12.80 0.25 14.30
N GLU A 70 -13.78 1.11 14.04
CA GLU A 70 -15.18 0.70 13.93
C GLU A 70 -15.48 -0.20 12.71
N GLN A 71 -14.61 -0.19 11.68
CA GLN A 71 -14.78 -0.97 10.46
C GLN A 71 -14.06 -2.32 10.53
N THR A 72 -12.88 -2.35 11.17
CA THR A 72 -12.05 -3.56 11.30
C THR A 72 -12.25 -4.29 12.64
N GLY A 73 -12.88 -3.64 13.62
CA GLY A 73 -12.96 -4.07 15.00
C GLY A 73 -11.77 -3.57 15.83
N TYR A 74 -11.99 -3.40 17.14
CA TYR A 74 -10.97 -2.87 18.07
C TYR A 74 -10.14 -4.02 18.67
N TYR A 75 -8.90 -4.16 18.21
CA TYR A 75 -7.92 -5.12 18.77
C TYR A 75 -6.49 -4.71 18.42
N ASP A 76 -5.56 -4.99 19.31
CA ASP A 76 -4.14 -4.68 19.10
C ASP A 76 -3.49 -5.65 18.13
N THR A 77 -2.93 -5.13 17.03
CA THR A 77 -2.20 -5.91 16.03
C THR A 77 -0.70 -5.66 16.03
N TYR A 78 -0.19 -4.77 16.88
CA TYR A 78 1.20 -4.32 16.80
C TYR A 78 2.21 -5.44 17.02
N GLN A 79 1.99 -6.27 18.06
CA GLN A 79 2.91 -7.38 18.31
C GLN A 79 2.85 -8.42 17.20
N ASP A 80 1.66 -8.72 16.67
CA ASP A 80 1.48 -9.68 15.57
C ASP A 80 2.24 -9.25 14.30
N VAL A 81 2.20 -7.95 13.93
CA VAL A 81 2.94 -7.47 12.74
C VAL A 81 4.45 -7.47 13.00
N LYS A 82 4.91 -7.22 14.21
CA LYS A 82 6.34 -7.31 14.56
C LYS A 82 6.86 -8.75 14.49
N ASP A 83 6.14 -9.69 15.04
CA ASP A 83 6.51 -11.11 15.02
C ASP A 83 6.54 -11.63 13.57
N ARG A 84 5.56 -11.21 12.76
CA ARG A 84 5.52 -11.53 11.34
C ARG A 84 6.67 -10.87 10.57
N ASN A 85 7.04 -9.62 10.91
CA ASN A 85 8.19 -8.95 10.32
C ASN A 85 9.49 -9.73 10.58
N GLN A 86 9.69 -10.19 11.80
CA GLN A 86 10.82 -11.04 12.13
C GLN A 86 10.80 -12.35 11.33
N TYR A 87 9.64 -13.01 11.22
CA TYR A 87 9.50 -14.23 10.45
C TYR A 87 9.82 -14.04 8.96
N VAL A 88 9.29 -13.00 8.31
CA VAL A 88 9.54 -12.77 6.88
C VAL A 88 10.99 -12.36 6.62
N LYS A 89 11.62 -11.68 7.56
CA LYS A 89 13.04 -11.38 7.52
C LYS A 89 13.90 -12.65 7.52
N GLU A 90 13.63 -13.56 8.43
CA GLU A 90 14.40 -14.80 8.61
C GLU A 90 14.16 -15.81 7.48
N ASN A 91 12.93 -15.94 6.99
CA ASN A 91 12.55 -17.00 6.06
C ASN A 91 12.52 -16.57 4.59
N PHE A 92 12.39 -15.26 4.31
CA PHE A 92 12.29 -14.72 2.95
C PHE A 92 13.31 -13.62 2.64
N GLY A 93 14.08 -13.18 3.66
CA GLY A 93 15.09 -12.14 3.48
C GLY A 93 14.52 -10.73 3.26
N VAL A 94 13.28 -10.48 3.68
CA VAL A 94 12.65 -9.15 3.60
C VAL A 94 13.12 -8.31 4.78
N ASN A 95 14.02 -7.35 4.53
CA ASN A 95 14.74 -6.63 5.57
C ASN A 95 14.43 -5.13 5.65
N ASN A 96 13.54 -4.64 4.81
CA ASN A 96 13.31 -3.22 4.53
C ASN A 96 11.96 -2.71 5.02
N VAL A 97 11.30 -3.43 5.92
CA VAL A 97 10.00 -3.05 6.47
C VAL A 97 10.16 -2.51 7.89
N GLU A 98 9.62 -1.32 8.11
CA GLU A 98 9.58 -0.63 9.41
C GLU A 98 8.13 -0.29 9.77
N PHE A 99 7.71 -0.57 11.01
CA PHE A 99 6.37 -0.21 11.51
C PHE A 99 6.47 0.99 12.44
N ILE A 100 5.64 2.01 12.18
CA ILE A 100 5.55 3.24 12.96
C ILE A 100 4.17 3.31 13.60
N MET A 101 4.13 3.20 14.92
CA MET A 101 2.89 3.39 15.69
C MET A 101 2.63 4.88 15.85
N SER A 102 1.70 5.41 15.08
CA SER A 102 1.34 6.83 15.07
C SER A 102 -0.02 7.08 14.42
N ASP A 103 -0.65 8.18 14.78
CA ASP A 103 -1.66 8.84 13.98
C ASP A 103 -1.04 9.45 12.73
N PHE A 104 -1.74 9.37 11.58
CA PHE A 104 -1.22 9.78 10.28
C PHE A 104 -0.89 11.28 10.23
N ASN A 105 -1.77 12.13 10.74
CA ASN A 105 -1.57 13.58 10.74
C ASN A 105 -0.41 14.01 11.65
N THR A 106 -0.26 13.32 12.77
CA THR A 106 0.84 13.58 13.73
C THR A 106 2.19 13.22 13.13
N LEU A 107 2.27 12.09 12.42
CA LEU A 107 3.50 11.67 11.77
C LEU A 107 3.85 12.57 10.56
N ALA A 108 2.87 12.91 9.75
CA ALA A 108 3.08 13.74 8.55
C ALA A 108 3.77 15.09 8.87
N LYS A 109 3.42 15.71 10.01
CA LYS A 109 4.04 16.97 10.48
C LYS A 109 5.53 16.86 10.78
N LYS A 110 6.04 15.64 10.97
CA LYS A 110 7.44 15.34 11.32
C LYS A 110 8.15 14.55 10.22
N TRP A 111 7.42 14.24 9.13
CA TRP A 111 7.95 13.45 8.03
C TRP A 111 8.91 14.27 7.18
N ASP A 112 10.10 13.76 6.95
CA ASP A 112 11.19 14.48 6.28
C ASP A 112 11.74 13.76 5.02
N LYS A 113 11.17 12.60 4.68
CA LYS A 113 11.61 11.79 3.53
C LYS A 113 10.69 11.97 2.34
N PRO A 114 11.19 12.35 1.14
CA PRO A 114 10.36 12.37 -0.07
C PRO A 114 9.83 10.98 -0.41
N ILE A 115 8.52 10.87 -0.68
CA ILE A 115 7.82 9.60 -0.89
C ILE A 115 7.74 9.27 -2.37
N ASP A 116 8.13 8.05 -2.74
CA ASP A 116 8.04 7.52 -4.11
C ASP A 116 6.72 6.76 -4.35
N ILE A 117 6.29 5.98 -3.35
CA ILE A 117 5.02 5.26 -3.39
C ILE A 117 4.28 5.54 -2.08
N LEU A 118 3.06 6.03 -2.18
CA LEU A 118 2.14 6.21 -1.07
C LEU A 118 0.95 5.26 -1.26
N HIS A 119 0.63 4.46 -0.26
CA HIS A 119 -0.60 3.67 -0.22
C HIS A 119 -1.51 4.20 0.89
N ILE A 120 -2.77 4.42 0.56
CA ILE A 120 -3.81 4.93 1.47
C ILE A 120 -4.88 3.86 1.62
N ASP A 121 -4.96 3.28 2.81
CA ASP A 121 -5.88 2.21 3.21
C ASP A 121 -6.28 2.36 4.68
N GLY A 122 -6.57 3.61 5.07
CA GLY A 122 -7.02 3.97 6.42
C GLY A 122 -8.55 3.84 6.57
N LEU A 123 -9.16 4.75 7.35
CA LEU A 123 -10.62 4.77 7.54
C LEU A 123 -11.35 5.16 6.26
N HIS A 124 -12.33 4.36 5.83
CA HIS A 124 -13.00 4.47 4.53
C HIS A 124 -14.16 5.49 4.50
N THR A 125 -14.04 6.61 5.23
CA THR A 125 -14.94 7.76 5.06
C THR A 125 -14.37 8.74 4.03
N TYR A 126 -15.24 9.53 3.38
CA TYR A 126 -14.81 10.53 2.40
C TYR A 126 -13.83 11.54 3.04
N GLU A 127 -14.15 12.01 4.25
CA GLU A 127 -13.35 12.99 4.99
C GLU A 127 -11.99 12.43 5.39
N ALA A 128 -11.93 11.14 5.80
CA ALA A 128 -10.67 10.51 6.19
C ALA A 128 -9.74 10.34 4.99
N VAL A 129 -10.21 9.73 3.89
CA VAL A 129 -9.36 9.53 2.70
C VAL A 129 -8.92 10.84 2.08
N LYS A 130 -9.79 11.86 2.09
CA LYS A 130 -9.45 13.22 1.65
C LYS A 130 -8.35 13.82 2.52
N ASN A 131 -8.51 13.78 3.84
CA ASN A 131 -7.52 14.27 4.79
C ASN A 131 -6.18 13.55 4.63
N ASP A 132 -6.16 12.23 4.48
CA ASP A 132 -4.95 11.45 4.31
C ASP A 132 -4.23 11.84 3.02
N PHE A 133 -4.96 11.95 1.91
CA PHE A 133 -4.40 12.40 0.64
C PHE A 133 -3.86 13.83 0.72
N GLU A 134 -4.66 14.79 1.17
CA GLU A 134 -4.26 16.22 1.25
C GLU A 134 -3.07 16.45 2.19
N THR A 135 -2.94 15.60 3.23
CA THR A 135 -1.84 15.67 4.20
C THR A 135 -0.55 15.04 3.66
N TRP A 136 -0.62 13.89 2.99
CA TRP A 136 0.55 13.13 2.60
C TRP A 136 1.02 13.35 1.15
N GLN A 137 0.11 13.73 0.23
CA GLN A 137 0.46 14.00 -1.17
C GLN A 137 1.51 15.10 -1.33
N PRO A 138 1.52 16.21 -0.53
CA PRO A 138 2.59 17.20 -0.61
C PRO A 138 3.99 16.68 -0.25
N LEU A 139 4.08 15.55 0.46
CA LEU A 139 5.34 14.89 0.83
C LEU A 139 5.84 13.93 -0.25
N CYS A 140 5.02 13.69 -1.29
CA CYS A 140 5.36 12.82 -2.40
C CYS A 140 6.22 13.53 -3.44
N LYS A 141 7.13 12.76 -4.07
CA LYS A 141 7.91 13.22 -5.23
C LYS A 141 6.97 13.49 -6.42
N GLU A 142 7.40 14.34 -7.36
CA GLU A 142 6.64 14.62 -8.60
C GLU A 142 6.29 13.35 -9.39
N ASN A 143 7.22 12.40 -9.43
CA ASN A 143 7.09 11.12 -10.13
C ASN A 143 6.56 9.98 -9.24
N SER A 144 5.90 10.31 -8.14
CA SER A 144 5.34 9.30 -7.24
C SER A 144 4.12 8.61 -7.81
N VAL A 145 3.85 7.42 -7.26
CA VAL A 145 2.60 6.69 -7.45
C VAL A 145 1.84 6.67 -6.13
N ILE A 146 0.57 7.04 -6.16
CA ILE A 146 -0.32 6.99 -5.00
C ILE A 146 -1.39 5.94 -5.26
N LEU A 147 -1.58 5.05 -4.31
CA LEU A 147 -2.50 3.93 -4.37
C LEU A 147 -3.61 4.14 -3.34
N PHE A 148 -4.86 3.84 -3.73
CA PHE A 148 -6.03 3.90 -2.86
C PHE A 148 -6.73 2.56 -2.87
N HIS A 149 -6.86 1.92 -1.72
CA HIS A 149 -7.60 0.66 -1.65
C HIS A 149 -9.11 0.89 -1.52
N ASP A 150 -9.88 -0.17 -1.70
CA ASP A 150 -11.33 -0.21 -1.48
C ASP A 150 -12.18 0.73 -2.35
N ILE A 151 -11.71 1.09 -3.54
CA ILE A 151 -12.43 1.98 -4.48
C ILE A 151 -13.87 1.50 -4.73
N TYR A 152 -14.07 0.20 -4.89
CA TYR A 152 -15.40 -0.35 -5.23
C TYR A 152 -16.23 -0.69 -4.01
N SER A 153 -15.61 -1.16 -2.92
CA SER A 153 -16.33 -1.49 -1.69
C SER A 153 -16.89 -0.25 -1.00
N TYR A 154 -16.14 0.86 -1.10
CA TYR A 154 -16.52 2.15 -0.54
C TYR A 154 -16.68 3.21 -1.65
N TRP A 155 -17.46 2.88 -2.68
CA TRP A 155 -17.61 3.75 -3.87
C TRP A 155 -18.11 5.16 -3.53
N ASN A 156 -19.07 5.30 -2.60
CA ASN A 156 -19.66 6.59 -2.22
C ASN A 156 -18.76 7.44 -1.29
N THR A 157 -17.59 6.94 -0.93
CA THR A 157 -16.61 7.62 -0.06
C THR A 157 -15.24 7.60 -0.70
N VAL A 158 -14.48 6.52 -0.57
CA VAL A 158 -13.13 6.38 -1.16
C VAL A 158 -13.17 6.51 -2.69
N GLY A 159 -14.09 5.79 -3.34
CA GLY A 159 -14.26 5.84 -4.80
C GLY A 159 -14.68 7.21 -5.30
N GLN A 160 -15.60 7.88 -4.59
CA GLN A 160 -16.03 9.24 -4.91
C GLN A 160 -14.85 10.20 -4.83
N PHE A 161 -14.11 10.24 -3.71
CA PHE A 161 -12.94 11.09 -3.56
C PHE A 161 -11.91 10.82 -4.66
N PHE A 162 -11.58 9.53 -4.91
CA PHE A 162 -10.65 9.14 -5.96
C PHE A 162 -11.11 9.64 -7.36
N SER A 163 -12.41 9.66 -7.64
CA SER A 163 -12.94 10.17 -8.91
C SER A 163 -12.76 11.67 -9.08
N GLU A 164 -12.79 12.43 -7.98
CA GLU A 164 -12.75 13.90 -7.94
C GLU A 164 -11.34 14.50 -7.99
N ILE A 165 -10.29 13.76 -7.56
CA ILE A 165 -8.92 14.29 -7.57
C ILE A 165 -8.42 14.51 -8.99
N ASP A 166 -7.75 15.66 -9.22
CA ASP A 166 -7.15 15.99 -10.51
C ASP A 166 -5.81 15.26 -10.71
N GLY A 167 -5.64 14.67 -11.89
CA GLY A 167 -4.43 13.95 -12.27
C GLY A 167 -4.73 12.70 -13.09
N HIS A 168 -3.69 11.93 -13.39
CA HIS A 168 -3.80 10.72 -14.19
C HIS A 168 -4.09 9.53 -13.28
N LYS A 169 -5.10 8.71 -13.62
CA LYS A 169 -5.56 7.64 -12.73
C LYS A 169 -6.25 6.51 -13.47
N TYR A 170 -6.19 5.30 -12.89
CA TYR A 170 -7.00 4.15 -13.28
C TYR A 170 -7.32 3.29 -12.06
N VAL A 171 -8.21 2.30 -12.22
CA VAL A 171 -8.56 1.36 -11.15
C VAL A 171 -8.26 -0.06 -11.59
N ARG A 172 -7.51 -0.80 -10.77
CA ARG A 172 -7.40 -2.26 -10.84
C ARG A 172 -8.63 -2.86 -10.19
N PRO A 173 -9.41 -3.71 -10.91
CA PRO A 173 -10.73 -4.11 -10.41
C PRO A 173 -10.71 -5.24 -9.36
N GLN A 174 -9.58 -5.92 -9.15
CA GLN A 174 -9.47 -7.04 -8.21
C GLN A 174 -9.55 -6.57 -6.76
N SER A 175 -9.80 -7.49 -5.82
CA SER A 175 -9.71 -7.29 -4.36
C SER A 175 -10.27 -5.94 -3.90
N HIS A 176 -11.56 -5.68 -4.17
CA HIS A 176 -12.29 -4.47 -3.78
C HIS A 176 -11.92 -3.17 -4.54
N GLY A 177 -11.01 -3.26 -5.51
CA GLY A 177 -10.57 -2.14 -6.33
C GLY A 177 -9.37 -1.38 -5.73
N LEU A 178 -8.30 -1.26 -6.51
CA LEU A 178 -7.13 -0.46 -6.17
C LEU A 178 -7.02 0.69 -7.17
N GLY A 179 -7.25 1.91 -6.70
CA GLY A 179 -7.01 3.13 -7.44
C GLY A 179 -5.50 3.37 -7.58
N VAL A 180 -5.05 3.68 -8.77
CA VAL A 180 -3.66 4.03 -9.07
C VAL A 180 -3.63 5.44 -9.63
N PHE A 181 -2.90 6.32 -9.00
CA PHE A 181 -2.83 7.74 -9.32
C PHE A 181 -1.37 8.20 -9.46
N SER A 182 -1.13 9.13 -10.39
CA SER A 182 0.10 9.91 -10.46
C SER A 182 -0.19 11.30 -11.05
N LYS A 183 0.54 12.31 -10.61
CA LYS A 183 0.55 13.63 -11.27
C LYS A 183 1.28 13.58 -12.62
N ASN A 184 2.16 12.60 -12.82
CA ASN A 184 2.94 12.43 -14.03
C ASN A 184 2.29 11.36 -14.93
N GLU A 185 1.81 11.77 -16.11
CA GLU A 185 1.17 10.89 -17.09
C GLU A 185 2.07 9.76 -17.56
N GLN A 186 3.35 10.03 -17.78
CA GLN A 186 4.30 9.04 -18.28
C GLN A 186 4.57 7.95 -17.23
N ILE A 187 4.62 8.34 -15.96
CA ILE A 187 4.75 7.40 -14.84
C ILE A 187 3.50 6.52 -14.78
N LEU A 188 2.30 7.12 -14.82
CA LEU A 188 1.07 6.33 -14.77
C LEU A 188 0.96 5.36 -15.96
N LYS A 189 1.32 5.80 -17.17
CA LYS A 189 1.35 4.93 -18.36
C LYS A 189 2.31 3.76 -18.18
N SER A 190 3.51 4.02 -17.64
CA SER A 190 4.48 2.95 -17.37
C SER A 190 3.97 1.94 -16.34
N VAL A 191 3.27 2.43 -15.31
CA VAL A 191 2.64 1.58 -14.29
C VAL A 191 1.47 0.77 -14.87
N TRP A 192 0.66 1.38 -15.73
CA TRP A 192 -0.41 0.69 -16.46
C TRP A 192 0.15 -0.44 -17.34
N ASP A 193 1.20 -0.17 -18.13
CA ASP A 193 1.82 -1.17 -18.98
C ASP A 193 2.40 -2.34 -18.16
N LEU A 194 2.99 -2.03 -17.01
CA LEU A 194 3.47 -3.02 -16.04
C LEU A 194 2.32 -3.89 -15.54
N ASP A 195 1.20 -3.28 -15.12
CA ASP A 195 0.03 -3.97 -14.61
C ASP A 195 -0.59 -4.90 -15.68
N MET A 196 -0.75 -4.41 -16.89
CA MET A 196 -1.25 -5.23 -18.01
C MET A 196 -0.36 -6.43 -18.31
N ASN A 197 0.95 -6.30 -18.17
CA ASN A 197 1.89 -7.42 -18.29
C ASN A 197 1.76 -8.42 -17.14
N ILE A 198 1.53 -7.96 -15.91
CA ILE A 198 1.28 -8.84 -14.76
C ILE A 198 0.01 -9.64 -14.98
N VAL A 199 -1.07 -8.99 -15.42
CA VAL A 199 -2.37 -9.64 -15.68
C VAL A 199 -2.27 -10.69 -16.78
N LYS A 200 -1.57 -10.41 -17.90
CA LYS A 200 -1.37 -11.36 -19.02
C LYS A 200 -0.59 -12.62 -18.63
N HIS A 201 0.24 -12.54 -17.61
CA HIS A 201 1.10 -13.64 -17.14
C HIS A 201 0.69 -14.17 -15.75
N LEU A 202 -0.56 -13.90 -15.33
CA LEU A 202 -1.15 -14.63 -14.20
C LEU A 202 -1.41 -16.07 -14.64
N PRO A 203 -0.93 -17.07 -13.88
CA PRO A 203 -1.26 -18.47 -14.12
C PRO A 203 -2.73 -18.73 -13.85
#